data_0c06aa88690a526e46f09595a08b9518
#
_entry.id   0c06aa88690a526e46f09595a08b9518
#
_cell.length_a   1.000
_cell.length_b   1.000
_cell.length_c   1.000
_cell.angle_alpha   90.00
_cell.angle_beta   90.00
_cell.angle_gamma   90.00
#
_symmetry.space_group_name_H-M   'P 1'
#
loop_
_entity.id
_entity.type
_entity.pdbx_description
1 polymer ?
#
loop_
_entity_poly.entity_id
_entity_poly.type
_entity_poly.pdbx_seq_one_letter_code
_entity_poly.pdbx_strand_id
1 'polypeptide(L)'
;MLRYLLDTNIVIYVIKRRPPEVREVFNRQHGRMAISAITLAELAHGAEKSSDPPRNLAVIEDFCSRLEVLPYTAKAAMHFGSIRAALEARGTPIGPTIKPGDLHIAAHARSEGLTLVTNNLREFERVPGLLSENWL
;
A
#
# COMPACT_ATOMS: atom_id res chain seq x y z
N MET A 1 8.31 -16.29 2.19
CA MET A 1 7.35 -15.81 3.18
C MET A 1 7.15 -14.31 3.03
N LEU A 2 5.92 -13.88 2.89
CA LEU A 2 5.60 -12.45 2.78
C LEU A 2 5.90 -11.71 4.07
N ARG A 3 6.43 -10.50 3.97
CA ARG A 3 6.76 -9.65 5.09
C ARG A 3 6.24 -8.23 4.92
N TYR A 4 6.14 -7.74 3.70
CA TYR A 4 5.84 -6.34 3.40
C TYR A 4 4.61 -6.20 2.53
N LEU A 5 3.81 -5.19 2.83
CA LEU A 5 2.75 -4.71 1.93
C LEU A 5 3.13 -3.28 1.52
N LEU A 6 3.27 -3.04 0.23
CA LEU A 6 3.68 -1.72 -0.28
C LEU A 6 2.45 -0.84 -0.48
N ASP A 7 2.51 0.41 -0.02
CA ASP A 7 1.44 1.34 -0.34
C ASP A 7 1.57 1.83 -1.79
N THR A 8 0.52 2.47 -2.28
CA THR A 8 0.42 2.88 -3.68
C THR A 8 1.54 3.83 -4.09
N ASN A 9 1.90 4.78 -3.23
CA ASN A 9 2.96 5.74 -3.55
C ASN A 9 4.32 5.07 -3.68
N ILE A 10 4.63 4.11 -2.80
CA ILE A 10 5.88 3.35 -2.89
C ILE A 10 5.95 2.60 -4.22
N VAL A 11 4.84 1.98 -4.64
CA VAL A 11 4.78 1.30 -5.94
C VAL A 11 5.10 2.25 -7.08
N ILE A 12 4.52 3.45 -7.05
CA ILE A 12 4.77 4.46 -8.07
C ILE A 12 6.24 4.85 -8.11
N TYR A 13 6.89 5.03 -6.95
CA TYR A 13 8.32 5.34 -6.90
C TYR A 13 9.16 4.21 -7.50
N VAL A 14 8.84 2.95 -7.20
CA VAL A 14 9.55 1.81 -7.76
C VAL A 14 9.41 1.78 -9.28
N ILE A 15 8.19 1.97 -9.78
CA ILE A 15 7.91 1.96 -11.23
C ILE A 15 8.70 3.08 -11.92
N LYS A 16 8.70 4.28 -11.34
CA LYS A 16 9.41 5.43 -11.89
C LYS A 16 10.92 5.40 -11.66
N ARG A 17 11.39 4.46 -10.84
CA ARG A 17 12.80 4.31 -10.48
C ARG A 17 13.38 5.56 -9.80
N ARG A 18 12.57 6.24 -9.01
CA ARG A 18 12.94 7.47 -8.31
C ARG A 18 12.33 7.48 -6.90
N PRO A 19 13.15 7.67 -5.86
CA PRO A 19 14.62 7.70 -5.90
C PRO A 19 15.22 6.30 -6.12
N PRO A 20 16.46 6.21 -6.60
CA PRO A 20 17.12 4.91 -6.88
C PRO A 20 17.16 3.98 -5.67
N GLU A 21 17.29 4.53 -4.46
CA GLU A 21 17.39 3.75 -3.22
C GLU A 21 16.17 2.86 -2.99
N VAL A 22 14.99 3.34 -3.34
CA VAL A 22 13.75 2.56 -3.21
C VAL A 22 13.81 1.31 -4.07
N ARG A 23 14.32 1.45 -5.29
CA ARG A 23 14.42 0.33 -6.20
C ARG A 23 15.43 -0.72 -5.72
N GLU A 24 16.52 -0.27 -5.11
CA GLU A 24 17.50 -1.18 -4.53
C GLU A 24 16.90 -2.03 -3.43
N VAL A 25 16.16 -1.41 -2.51
CA VAL A 25 15.49 -2.14 -1.43
C VAL A 25 14.43 -3.07 -2.01
N PHE A 26 13.66 -2.61 -2.98
CA PHE A 26 12.67 -3.44 -3.67
C PHE A 26 13.31 -4.71 -4.23
N ASN A 27 14.43 -4.57 -4.92
CA ASN A 27 15.13 -5.72 -5.51
C ASN A 27 15.66 -6.68 -4.45
N ARG A 28 16.18 -6.16 -3.33
CA ARG A 28 16.68 -7.00 -2.23
C ARG A 28 15.58 -7.79 -1.53
N GLN A 29 14.38 -7.28 -1.50
CA GLN A 29 13.25 -7.91 -0.80
C GLN A 29 12.41 -8.81 -1.70
N HIS A 30 12.94 -9.19 -2.86
CA HIS A 30 12.24 -10.08 -3.79
C HIS A 30 11.71 -11.33 -3.08
N GLY A 31 10.47 -11.69 -3.37
CA GLY A 31 9.81 -12.85 -2.75
C GLY A 31 9.16 -12.58 -1.39
N ARG A 32 9.31 -11.37 -0.84
CA ARG A 32 8.77 -11.01 0.48
C ARG A 32 7.71 -9.92 0.43
N MET A 33 7.34 -9.48 -0.75
CA MET A 33 6.48 -8.30 -0.93
C MET A 33 5.16 -8.67 -1.56
N ALA A 34 4.14 -7.89 -1.19
CA ALA A 34 2.82 -7.96 -1.81
C ALA A 34 2.26 -6.56 -1.94
N ILE A 35 1.24 -6.42 -2.75
CA ILE A 35 0.37 -5.24 -2.75
C ILE A 35 -1.06 -5.68 -2.51
N SER A 36 -1.87 -4.75 -2.00
CA SER A 36 -3.30 -4.97 -1.86
C SER A 36 -4.00 -4.84 -3.22
N ALA A 37 -5.09 -5.57 -3.42
CA ALA A 37 -5.98 -5.35 -4.55
C ALA A 37 -6.51 -3.90 -4.59
N ILE A 38 -6.58 -3.24 -3.43
CA ILE A 38 -6.93 -1.80 -3.37
C ILE A 38 -5.88 -0.97 -4.10
N THR A 39 -4.59 -1.25 -3.86
CA THR A 39 -3.49 -0.58 -4.56
C THR A 39 -3.58 -0.84 -6.07
N LEU A 40 -3.84 -2.08 -6.46
CA LEU A 40 -4.00 -2.42 -7.86
C LEU A 40 -5.14 -1.61 -8.50
N ALA A 41 -6.28 -1.48 -7.79
CA ALA A 41 -7.41 -0.68 -8.28
C ALA A 41 -7.02 0.78 -8.50
N GLU A 42 -6.26 1.36 -7.58
CA GLU A 42 -5.79 2.74 -7.70
C GLU A 42 -4.83 2.91 -8.89
N LEU A 43 -3.91 1.96 -9.06
CA LEU A 43 -2.96 1.97 -10.19
C LEU A 43 -3.71 1.83 -11.53
N ALA A 44 -4.67 0.91 -11.59
CA ALA A 44 -5.47 0.70 -12.80
C ALA A 44 -6.27 1.94 -13.17
N HIS A 45 -6.88 2.60 -12.19
CA HIS A 45 -7.59 3.85 -12.42
C HIS A 45 -6.65 4.94 -12.97
N GLY A 46 -5.47 5.07 -12.37
CA GLY A 46 -4.47 6.03 -12.85
C GLY A 46 -4.04 5.76 -14.28
N ALA A 47 -3.88 4.49 -14.65
CA ALA A 47 -3.50 4.11 -16.01
C ALA A 47 -4.63 4.40 -17.01
N GLU A 48 -5.87 4.08 -16.66
CA GLU A 48 -7.02 4.28 -17.55
C GLU A 48 -7.27 5.74 -17.88
N LYS A 49 -7.01 6.64 -16.93
CA LYS A 49 -7.17 8.08 -17.15
C LYS A 49 -5.94 8.77 -17.73
N SER A 50 -4.86 8.02 -17.98
CA SER A 50 -3.61 8.58 -18.53
C SER A 50 -3.70 8.81 -20.04
N SER A 51 -2.67 9.45 -20.59
CA SER A 51 -2.59 9.70 -22.02
C SER A 51 -2.31 8.45 -22.85
N ASP A 52 -1.82 7.38 -22.23
CA ASP A 52 -1.50 6.13 -22.90
C ASP A 52 -1.90 4.93 -22.03
N PRO A 53 -3.22 4.63 -21.93
CA PRO A 53 -3.68 3.54 -21.08
C PRO A 53 -3.06 2.18 -21.40
N PRO A 54 -2.98 1.72 -22.66
CA PRO A 54 -2.41 0.40 -22.94
C PRO A 54 -0.97 0.26 -22.45
N ARG A 55 -0.16 1.29 -22.62
CA ARG A 55 1.23 1.29 -22.17
C ARG A 55 1.30 1.22 -20.65
N ASN A 56 0.54 2.05 -19.96
CA ASN A 56 0.58 2.13 -18.51
C ASN A 56 -0.01 0.88 -17.86
N LEU A 57 -1.04 0.28 -18.44
CA LEU A 57 -1.57 -1.01 -17.97
C LEU A 57 -0.53 -2.12 -18.12
N ALA A 58 0.23 -2.14 -19.23
CA ALA A 58 1.30 -3.11 -19.42
C ALA A 58 2.41 -2.96 -18.38
N VAL A 59 2.75 -1.71 -18.00
CA VAL A 59 3.73 -1.44 -16.94
C VAL A 59 3.25 -2.00 -15.60
N ILE A 60 1.98 -1.82 -15.28
CA ILE A 60 1.38 -2.35 -14.06
C ILE A 60 1.40 -3.87 -14.07
N GLU A 61 1.04 -4.49 -15.19
CA GLU A 61 1.06 -5.95 -15.31
C GLU A 61 2.48 -6.50 -15.11
N ASP A 62 3.48 -5.87 -15.69
CA ASP A 62 4.87 -6.25 -15.50
C ASP A 62 5.29 -6.13 -14.04
N PHE A 63 4.93 -5.02 -13.39
CA PHE A 63 5.23 -4.83 -11.98
C PHE A 63 4.58 -5.93 -11.13
N CYS A 64 3.30 -6.22 -11.35
CA CYS A 64 2.57 -7.22 -10.59
C CYS A 64 3.09 -8.64 -10.80
N SER A 65 3.81 -8.89 -11.89
CA SER A 65 4.43 -10.20 -12.12
C SER A 65 5.60 -10.48 -11.17
N ARG A 66 6.07 -9.47 -10.45
CA ARG A 66 7.25 -9.57 -9.58
C ARG A 66 6.92 -9.74 -8.11
N LEU A 67 5.65 -9.70 -7.74
CA LEU A 67 5.20 -9.83 -6.36
C LEU A 67 3.78 -10.39 -6.33
N GLU A 68 3.21 -10.53 -5.14
CA GLU A 68 1.84 -11.02 -5.01
C GLU A 68 0.84 -9.86 -4.90
N VAL A 69 -0.32 -10.05 -5.49
CA VAL A 69 -1.47 -9.17 -5.30
C VAL A 69 -2.45 -9.91 -4.38
N LEU A 70 -2.65 -9.38 -3.18
CA LEU A 70 -3.52 -10.00 -2.19
C LEU A 70 -4.95 -9.48 -2.30
N PRO A 71 -5.95 -10.37 -2.27
CA PRO A 71 -7.34 -9.94 -2.27
C PRO A 71 -7.69 -9.23 -0.96
N TYR A 72 -8.52 -8.20 -1.04
CA TYR A 72 -9.02 -7.51 0.14
C TYR A 72 -10.15 -8.33 0.74
N THR A 73 -9.88 -8.99 1.85
CA THR A 73 -10.77 -9.98 2.44
C THR A 73 -11.72 -9.40 3.49
N ALA A 74 -12.69 -10.20 3.91
CA ALA A 74 -13.57 -9.85 5.03
C ALA A 74 -12.76 -9.56 6.30
N LYS A 75 -11.66 -10.29 6.54
CA LYS A 75 -10.78 -10.07 7.67
C LYS A 75 -10.18 -8.66 7.63
N ALA A 76 -9.70 -8.25 6.46
CA ALA A 76 -9.18 -6.89 6.28
C ALA A 76 -10.26 -5.84 6.53
N ALA A 77 -11.49 -6.08 6.08
CA ALA A 77 -12.61 -5.18 6.31
C ALA A 77 -12.93 -5.01 7.80
N MET A 78 -12.85 -6.09 8.57
CA MET A 78 -13.06 -6.02 10.02
C MET A 78 -11.97 -5.20 10.70
N HIS A 79 -10.71 -5.36 10.27
CA HIS A 79 -9.61 -4.54 10.76
C HIS A 79 -9.82 -3.06 10.42
N PHE A 80 -10.33 -2.77 9.24
CA PHE A 80 -10.65 -1.40 8.84
C PHE A 80 -11.63 -0.74 9.83
N GLY A 81 -12.72 -1.43 10.13
CA GLY A 81 -13.71 -0.92 11.09
C GLY A 81 -13.12 -0.65 12.47
N SER A 82 -12.31 -1.59 12.96
CA SER A 82 -11.62 -1.46 14.24
C SER A 82 -10.69 -0.26 14.28
N ILE A 83 -9.86 -0.08 13.25
CA ILE A 83 -8.90 1.02 13.16
C ILE A 83 -9.63 2.36 13.11
N ARG A 84 -10.63 2.46 12.23
CA ARG A 84 -11.37 3.70 12.04
C ARG A 84 -12.05 4.15 13.33
N ALA A 85 -12.72 3.21 14.01
CA ALA A 85 -13.38 3.50 15.29
C ALA A 85 -12.37 3.96 16.35
N ALA A 86 -11.21 3.31 16.43
CA ALA A 86 -10.18 3.67 17.38
C ALA A 86 -9.61 5.07 17.12
N LEU A 87 -9.39 5.45 15.87
CA LEU A 87 -8.90 6.78 15.52
C LEU A 87 -9.95 7.85 15.83
N GLU A 88 -11.21 7.59 15.54
CA GLU A 88 -12.30 8.53 15.85
C GLU A 88 -12.45 8.72 17.36
N ALA A 89 -12.35 7.64 18.15
CA ALA A 89 -12.45 7.69 19.59
C ALA A 89 -11.33 8.50 20.24
N ARG A 90 -10.16 8.56 19.61
CA ARG A 90 -9.01 9.34 20.10
C ARG A 90 -9.09 10.82 19.71
N GLY A 91 -10.16 11.25 19.03
CA GLY A 91 -10.24 12.59 18.50
C GLY A 91 -9.25 12.86 17.36
N THR A 92 -8.72 11.81 16.75
CA THR A 92 -7.83 11.91 15.59
C THR A 92 -8.56 11.34 14.39
N PRO A 93 -9.56 12.07 13.85
CA PRO A 93 -10.33 11.54 12.72
C PRO A 93 -9.44 11.25 11.54
N ILE A 94 -9.95 10.40 10.66
CA ILE A 94 -9.36 10.21 9.34
C ILE A 94 -9.52 11.56 8.66
N GLY A 95 -8.56 12.42 8.90
CA GLY A 95 -8.61 13.78 8.43
C GLY A 95 -8.20 13.87 6.99
N PRO A 96 -7.87 15.06 6.52
CA PRO A 96 -7.40 15.25 5.15
C PRO A 96 -6.08 14.53 4.87
N THR A 97 -5.43 13.96 5.88
CA THR A 97 -4.10 13.39 5.77
C THR A 97 -4.07 11.90 5.49
N ILE A 98 -5.11 11.14 5.90
CA ILE A 98 -5.24 9.73 5.51
C ILE A 98 -6.48 9.59 4.65
N LYS A 99 -6.28 9.24 3.40
CA LYS A 99 -7.38 8.96 2.47
C LYS A 99 -8.03 7.62 2.83
N PRO A 100 -9.33 7.43 2.54
CA PRO A 100 -9.99 6.15 2.80
C PRO A 100 -9.28 4.95 2.19
N GLY A 101 -8.74 5.08 0.97
CA GLY A 101 -7.98 4.02 0.33
C GLY A 101 -6.73 3.64 1.11
N ASP A 102 -6.00 4.62 1.63
CA ASP A 102 -4.80 4.39 2.43
C ASP A 102 -5.13 3.66 3.73
N LEU A 103 -6.27 3.99 4.34
CA LEU A 103 -6.71 3.32 5.56
C LEU A 103 -7.09 1.86 5.28
N HIS A 104 -7.71 1.57 4.14
CA HIS A 104 -7.98 0.20 3.73
C HIS A 104 -6.69 -0.59 3.55
N ILE A 105 -5.66 0.02 2.95
CA ILE A 105 -4.35 -0.62 2.76
C ILE A 105 -3.70 -0.90 4.12
N ALA A 106 -3.77 0.05 5.05
CA ALA A 106 -3.25 -0.15 6.41
C ALA A 106 -3.97 -1.30 7.12
N ALA A 107 -5.30 -1.36 7.01
CA ALA A 107 -6.10 -2.43 7.57
C ALA A 107 -5.72 -3.79 6.98
N HIS A 108 -5.49 -3.81 5.67
CA HIS A 108 -5.09 -5.02 4.96
C HIS A 108 -3.73 -5.52 5.49
N ALA A 109 -2.75 -4.63 5.61
CA ALA A 109 -1.43 -4.99 6.14
C ALA A 109 -1.55 -5.56 7.56
N ARG A 110 -2.29 -4.88 8.43
CA ARG A 110 -2.47 -5.34 9.81
C ARG A 110 -3.17 -6.70 9.87
N SER A 111 -4.17 -6.93 9.03
CA SER A 111 -4.93 -8.19 9.00
C SER A 111 -4.05 -9.38 8.58
N GLU A 112 -3.03 -9.14 7.78
CA GLU A 112 -2.12 -10.18 7.30
C GLU A 112 -0.82 -10.26 8.12
N GLY A 113 -0.67 -9.41 9.13
CA GLY A 113 0.57 -9.36 9.92
C GLY A 113 1.77 -8.86 9.14
N LEU A 114 1.54 -8.06 8.10
CA LEU A 114 2.60 -7.52 7.26
C LEU A 114 2.98 -6.11 7.68
N THR A 115 4.24 -5.76 7.44
CA THR A 115 4.73 -4.39 7.63
C THR A 115 4.32 -3.54 6.42
N LEU A 116 3.63 -2.44 6.67
CA LEU A 116 3.28 -1.49 5.61
C LEU A 116 4.50 -0.66 5.25
N VAL A 117 4.87 -0.65 3.98
CA VAL A 117 5.95 0.21 3.48
C VAL A 117 5.33 1.46 2.89
N THR A 118 5.67 2.61 3.46
CA THR A 118 5.07 3.90 3.11
C THR A 118 6.07 5.03 3.33
N ASN A 119 5.96 6.12 2.57
CA ASN A 119 6.70 7.34 2.86
C ASN A 119 5.91 8.31 3.76
N ASN A 120 4.75 7.89 4.24
CA ASN A 120 3.89 8.69 5.11
C ASN A 120 3.81 8.08 6.51
N LEU A 121 4.97 7.76 7.10
CA LEU A 121 5.07 7.12 8.42
C LEU A 121 4.30 7.86 9.49
N ARG A 122 4.41 9.19 9.49
CA ARG A 122 3.78 10.03 10.52
C ARG A 122 2.28 9.76 10.65
N GLU A 123 1.59 9.57 9.54
CA GLU A 123 0.16 9.30 9.57
C GLU A 123 -0.14 7.85 9.94
N PHE A 124 0.65 6.90 9.43
CA PHE A 124 0.38 5.49 9.67
C PHE A 124 0.81 5.03 11.06
N GLU A 125 1.75 5.72 11.71
CA GLU A 125 2.11 5.45 13.10
C GLU A 125 0.93 5.63 14.06
N ARG A 126 -0.08 6.38 13.67
CA ARG A 126 -1.30 6.57 14.46
C ARG A 126 -2.20 5.34 14.44
N VAL A 127 -1.99 4.41 13.53
CA VAL A 127 -2.83 3.22 13.40
C VAL A 127 -2.42 2.18 14.44
N PRO A 128 -3.33 1.82 15.37
CA PRO A 128 -2.98 0.87 16.43
C PRO A 128 -2.66 -0.50 15.86
N GLY A 129 -1.56 -1.08 16.34
CA GLY A 129 -1.16 -2.44 15.96
C GLY A 129 -0.56 -2.60 14.58
N LEU A 130 -0.39 -1.51 13.83
CA LEU A 130 0.23 -1.57 12.51
C LEU A 130 1.74 -1.38 12.62
N LEU A 131 2.50 -2.26 11.97
CA LEU A 131 3.92 -2.08 11.76
C LEU A 131 4.12 -1.36 10.43
N SER A 132 4.97 -0.34 10.43
CA SER A 132 5.24 0.43 9.20
C SER A 132 6.72 0.80 9.12
N GLU A 133 7.23 0.94 7.90
CA GLU A 133 8.57 1.43 7.66
C GLU A 133 8.65 2.17 6.33
N ASN A 134 9.66 3.01 6.18
CA ASN A 134 9.90 3.81 5.00
C ASN A 134 11.19 3.33 4.32
N TRP A 135 11.13 3.15 3.00
CA TRP A 135 12.29 2.74 2.21
C TRP A 135 12.94 3.91 1.45
N LEU A 136 12.45 5.12 1.66
CA LEU A 136 13.02 6.33 1.04
C LEU A 136 14.21 6.88 1.83
#